data_09d34d606e2202957d6d8be816f3d826
#
_entry.id   09d34d606e2202957d6d8be816f3d826
#
_cell.length_a   1.000
_cell.length_b   1.000
_cell.length_c   1.000
_cell.angle_alpha   90.00
_cell.angle_beta   90.00
_cell.angle_gamma   90.00
#
_symmetry.space_group_name_H-M   'P 1'
#
loop_
_entity.id
_entity.type
_entity.pdbx_description
1 polymer ?
#
loop_
_entity_poly.entity_id
_entity_poly.type
_entity_poly.pdbx_seq_one_letter_code
_entity_poly.pdbx_strand_id
1 'polypeptide(L)' 'MPTVTQIKSKNGANHAQRETLRSLGLRKIGQTVEVKDNEQIRGMLHRVRHLVKIDG' A
#
# COMPACT_ATOMS: atom_id res chain seq x y z
N MET A 1 -9.90 -5.42 10.71
CA MET A 1 -8.66 -4.75 10.30
C MET A 1 -8.73 -4.41 8.83
N PRO A 2 -8.23 -3.25 8.40
CA PRO A 2 -8.27 -2.92 6.99
C PRO A 2 -7.35 -3.81 6.17
N THR A 3 -7.78 -4.13 4.96
CA THR A 3 -6.95 -4.85 4.00
C THR A 3 -6.57 -3.92 2.87
N VAL A 4 -5.38 -4.11 2.33
CA VAL A 4 -4.84 -3.30 1.25
C VAL A 4 -4.44 -4.22 0.11
N THR A 5 -4.94 -3.90 -1.09
CA THR A 5 -4.64 -4.68 -2.30
C THR A 5 -3.91 -3.77 -3.28
N GLN A 6 -2.78 -4.23 -3.79
CA GLN A 6 -2.05 -3.49 -4.81
C GLN A 6 -2.78 -3.63 -6.14
N ILE A 7 -3.20 -2.50 -6.71
CA ILE A 7 -3.97 -2.48 -7.96
C ILE A 7 -3.17 -1.95 -9.14
N LYS A 8 -2.04 -1.29 -8.89
CA LYS A 8 -1.18 -0.77 -9.95
C LYS A 8 0.26 -1.18 -9.72
N SER A 9 1.02 -1.26 -10.83
CA SER A 9 2.42 -1.62 -10.77
C SER A 9 3.25 -0.58 -10.02
N LYS A 10 4.18 -1.06 -9.19
CA LYS A 10 5.15 -0.19 -8.52
C LYS A 10 6.11 0.48 -9.50
N ASN A 11 6.17 0.00 -10.74
CA ASN A 11 7.07 0.58 -11.75
C ASN A 11 6.71 2.04 -12.08
N GLY A 12 5.45 2.42 -11.88
CA GLY A 12 5.03 3.81 -12.06
C GLY A 12 5.17 4.66 -10.81
N ALA A 13 5.64 4.09 -9.71
CA ALA A 13 5.78 4.79 -8.44
C ALA A 13 7.17 5.38 -8.29
N ASN A 14 7.29 6.50 -7.56
CA ASN A 14 8.60 7.05 -7.22
C ASN A 14 9.26 6.20 -6.13
N HIS A 15 10.51 6.51 -5.82
CA HIS A 15 11.28 5.74 -4.86
C HIS A 15 10.60 5.67 -3.48
N ALA A 16 10.09 6.79 -3.00
CA ALA A 16 9.43 6.84 -1.69
C ALA A 16 8.16 5.98 -1.67
N GLN A 17 7.39 6.01 -2.75
CA GLN A 17 6.19 5.20 -2.86
C GLN A 17 6.51 3.71 -2.90
N ARG A 18 7.55 3.33 -3.63
CA ARG A 18 8.00 1.93 -3.67
C ARG A 18 8.45 1.44 -2.31
N GLU A 19 9.18 2.29 -1.58
CA GLU A 19 9.62 1.96 -0.23
C GLU A 19 8.41 1.77 0.70
N THR A 20 7.40 2.62 0.57
CA THR A 20 6.18 2.50 1.36
C THR A 20 5.44 1.19 1.05
N LEU A 21 5.30 0.84 -0.22
CA LEU A 21 4.67 -0.43 -0.60
C LEU A 21 5.45 -1.62 -0.04
N ARG A 22 6.76 -1.56 -0.10
CA ARG A 22 7.62 -2.61 0.44
C ARG A 22 7.43 -2.76 1.95
N SER A 23 7.35 -1.64 2.65
CA SER A 23 7.13 -1.65 4.10
C SER A 23 5.77 -2.25 4.47
N LEU A 24 4.78 -2.06 3.60
CA LEU A 24 3.46 -2.66 3.78
C LEU A 24 3.42 -4.15 3.41
N GLY A 25 4.44 -4.63 2.73
CA GLY A 25 4.50 -6.02 2.27
C GLY A 25 3.91 -6.25 0.88
N LEU A 26 3.63 -5.18 0.15
CA LEU A 26 3.05 -5.27 -1.19
C LEU A 26 4.16 -5.28 -2.23
N ARG A 27 4.24 -6.35 -3.03
CA ARG A 27 5.27 -6.52 -4.05
C ARG A 27 4.71 -6.74 -5.44
N LYS A 28 3.49 -7.27 -5.55
CA LYS A 28 2.89 -7.64 -6.83
C LYS A 28 1.49 -7.08 -6.94
N ILE A 29 1.07 -6.80 -8.17
CA ILE A 29 -0.32 -6.43 -8.45
C ILE A 29 -1.23 -7.57 -8.03
N GLY A 30 -2.32 -7.23 -7.34
CA GLY A 30 -3.27 -8.20 -6.85
C GLY A 30 -2.95 -8.79 -5.50
N GLN A 31 -1.77 -8.49 -4.96
CA GLN A 31 -1.42 -8.95 -3.62
C GLN A 31 -2.22 -8.18 -2.58
N THR A 32 -2.76 -8.91 -1.60
CA THR A 32 -3.56 -8.33 -0.53
C THR A 32 -2.88 -8.59 0.81
N VAL A 33 -2.84 -7.58 1.66
CA VAL A 33 -2.29 -7.71 3.02
C VAL A 33 -3.22 -7.05 4.02
N GLU A 34 -3.24 -7.58 5.24
CA GLU A 34 -3.89 -6.92 6.36
C GLU A 34 -2.90 -5.96 7.00
N VAL A 35 -3.38 -4.77 7.35
CA VAL A 35 -2.56 -3.77 8.01
C VAL A 35 -3.25 -3.31 9.29
N LYS A 36 -2.45 -2.78 10.22
CA LYS A 36 -2.99 -2.24 11.47
C LYS A 36 -3.56 -0.85 11.20
N ASP A 37 -4.63 -0.52 11.90
CA ASP A 37 -5.24 0.80 11.80
C ASP A 37 -4.61 1.73 12.84
N ASN A 38 -3.54 2.42 12.45
CA ASN A 38 -2.87 3.41 13.28
C ASN A 38 -2.43 4.58 12.41
N GLU A 39 -1.99 5.67 13.04
CA GLU A 39 -1.61 6.87 12.34
C GLU A 39 -0.46 6.66 11.36
N GLN A 40 0.52 5.86 11.74
CA GLN A 40 1.66 5.58 10.89
C GLN A 40 1.22 4.88 9.60
N ILE A 41 0.39 3.86 9.74
CA ILE A 41 -0.12 3.12 8.58
C ILE A 41 -1.01 4.00 7.72
N ARG A 42 -1.87 4.81 8.34
CA ARG A 42 -2.72 5.73 7.59
C ARG A 42 -1.90 6.70 6.75
N GLY A 43 -0.82 7.24 7.30
CA GLY A 43 0.09 8.11 6.57
C GLY A 43 0.74 7.40 5.40
N MET A 44 1.18 6.16 5.61
CA MET A 44 1.77 5.34 4.55
C MET A 44 0.77 5.05 3.43
N LEU A 45 -0.45 4.68 3.80
CA LEU A 45 -1.51 4.38 2.82
C LEU A 45 -1.88 5.63 2.03
N HIS A 46 -1.91 6.78 2.67
CA HIS A 46 -2.22 8.04 2.00
C HIS A 46 -1.21 8.33 0.87
N ARG A 47 0.05 7.99 1.07
CA ARG A 47 1.09 8.22 0.07
C ARG A 47 0.95 7.32 -1.16
N VAL A 48 0.36 6.14 -0.98
CA VAL A 48 0.25 5.15 -2.06
C VAL A 48 -1.19 4.81 -2.42
N ARG A 49 -2.15 5.60 -1.95
CA ARG A 49 -3.58 5.32 -2.17
C ARG A 49 -3.96 5.19 -3.64
N HIS A 50 -3.22 5.85 -4.52
CA HIS A 50 -3.46 5.77 -5.97
C HIS A 50 -2.92 4.46 -6.58
N LEU A 51 -2.16 3.70 -5.81
CA LEU A 51 -1.58 2.44 -6.26
C LEU A 51 -2.25 1.22 -5.62
N VAL A 52 -3.08 1.46 -4.61
CA VAL A 52 -3.70 0.39 -3.84
C VAL A 52 -5.18 0.67 -3.63
N LYS A 53 -5.92 -0.39 -3.31
CA LYS A 53 -7.30 -0.29 -2.88
C LYS A 53 -7.35 -0.67 -1.41
N ILE A 54 -7.97 0.19 -0.61
CA ILE A 54 -8.11 -0.03 0.82
C ILE A 54 -9.53 -0.48 1.09
N ASP A 55 -9.67 -1.59 1.79
CA ASP A 55 -10.96 -2.19 2.12
C ASP A 55 -11.03 -2.42 3.63
N GLY A 56 -12.13 -2.08 4.20
CA GLY A 56 -12.34 -2.16 5.64
C GLY A 56 -12.54 -0.81 6.27
#